data_b5fb08399239a223103ca3159c231a82
#
_entry.id   b5fb08399239a223103ca3159c231a82
#
_cell.length_a   1.000
_cell.length_b   1.000
_cell.length_c   1.000
_cell.angle_alpha   90.00
_cell.angle_beta   90.00
_cell.angle_gamma   90.00
#
_symmetry.space_group_name_H-M   'P 1'
#
loop_
_entity.id
_entity.type
_entity.pdbx_description
1 polymer ?
#
loop_
_entity_poly.entity_id
_entity_poly.type
_entity_poly.pdbx_seq_one_letter_code
_entity_poly.pdbx_strand_id
1 'polypeptide(L)'
;FLRHVADAALDRLRIAGGGTGGHLYPAIAVARAWMRGGPERRVLFVGTARGIEARVLPREGLPLETISAAGIIGHSIARKGWAAALMVRGIAESIGVIGRFQPHVVLGVGGYASAPAVTAAWLRRRPIVLMEQNVVPGMTNRLLARFAFKVAIALPGAAAHLPPGKIVDTGLPLRGEFTGGPPREASFWEGPLRVLVFGGSQGAHALNEALAEALPLLGEDARRMRFV
;
A
#
# COMPACT_ATOMS: atom_id res chain seq x y z
N PHE A 1 -7.62 -2.11 -15.23
CA PHE A 1 -6.60 -1.08 -15.48
C PHE A 1 -5.36 -1.67 -16.15
N LEU A 2 -4.76 -2.71 -15.60
CA LEU A 2 -3.58 -3.36 -16.22
C LEU A 2 -3.90 -3.96 -17.61
N ARG A 3 -5.13 -4.35 -17.89
CA ARG A 3 -5.54 -4.85 -19.22
C ARG A 3 -5.47 -3.77 -20.31
N HIS A 4 -5.72 -2.49 -19.99
CA HIS A 4 -5.65 -1.39 -20.98
C HIS A 4 -4.23 -0.88 -21.22
N VAL A 5 -3.27 -1.28 -20.40
CA VAL A 5 -1.85 -0.96 -20.52
C VAL A 5 -1.08 -2.15 -21.13
N ALA A 6 -1.75 -3.28 -21.34
CA ALA A 6 -1.14 -4.53 -21.77
C ALA A 6 -0.78 -4.60 -23.27
N ASP A 7 -1.27 -3.65 -24.09
CA ASP A 7 -0.95 -3.60 -25.53
C ASP A 7 0.43 -3.00 -25.86
N ALA A 8 1.09 -2.35 -24.88
CA ALA A 8 2.51 -2.03 -24.98
C ALA A 8 3.29 -3.09 -24.21
N ALA A 9 4.45 -3.52 -24.70
CA ALA A 9 5.34 -4.49 -24.03
C ALA A 9 5.85 -3.96 -22.68
N LEU A 10 4.92 -3.82 -21.70
CA LEU A 10 5.20 -3.37 -20.35
C LEU A 10 5.64 -4.57 -19.52
N ASP A 11 6.94 -4.68 -19.32
CA ASP A 11 7.55 -5.81 -18.59
C ASP A 11 8.19 -5.38 -17.26
N ARG A 12 8.46 -4.09 -17.05
CA ARG A 12 9.15 -3.61 -15.86
C ARG A 12 8.27 -2.68 -15.01
N LEU A 13 7.85 -3.19 -13.86
CA LEU A 13 7.10 -2.46 -12.83
C LEU A 13 8.03 -2.09 -11.67
N ARG A 14 8.10 -0.81 -11.31
CA ARG A 14 8.73 -0.36 -10.07
C ARG A 14 7.64 -0.02 -9.05
N ILE A 15 7.74 -0.59 -7.85
CA ILE A 15 6.83 -0.32 -6.75
C ILE A 15 7.56 0.49 -5.69
N ALA A 16 7.02 1.65 -5.34
CA ALA A 16 7.63 2.59 -4.42
C ALA A 16 6.74 2.86 -3.22
N GLY A 17 7.27 2.64 -2.03
CA GLY A 17 6.59 2.88 -0.77
C GLY A 17 6.77 1.73 0.21
N GLY A 18 6.09 1.83 1.33
CA GLY A 18 6.21 0.88 2.43
C GLY A 18 5.97 1.58 3.76
N GLY A 19 6.76 1.20 4.76
CA GLY A 19 6.69 1.75 6.11
C GLY A 19 5.67 1.03 7.01
N THR A 20 4.55 0.56 6.46
CA THR A 20 3.53 -0.21 7.19
C THR A 20 3.04 -1.40 6.37
N GLY A 21 2.49 -2.41 7.06
CA GLY A 21 1.92 -3.59 6.39
C GLY A 21 0.74 -3.26 5.49
N GLY A 22 -0.08 -2.25 5.86
CA GLY A 22 -1.23 -1.80 5.07
C GLY A 22 -0.87 -1.30 3.67
N HIS A 23 0.33 -0.76 3.48
CA HIS A 23 0.85 -0.36 2.18
C HIS A 23 1.59 -1.52 1.48
N LEU A 24 2.37 -2.28 2.24
CA LEU A 24 3.29 -3.27 1.68
C LEU A 24 2.58 -4.52 1.15
N TYR A 25 1.65 -5.10 1.91
CA TYR A 25 1.00 -6.35 1.49
C TYR A 25 0.13 -6.20 0.24
N PRO A 26 -0.69 -5.14 0.07
CA PRO A 26 -1.34 -4.89 -1.21
C PRO A 26 -0.36 -4.69 -2.37
N ALA A 27 0.79 -4.04 -2.11
CA ALA A 27 1.85 -3.90 -3.10
C ALA A 27 2.45 -5.23 -3.53
N ILE A 28 2.67 -6.16 -2.59
CA ILE A 28 3.11 -7.54 -2.87
C ILE A 28 2.08 -8.28 -3.71
N ALA A 29 0.78 -8.13 -3.39
CA ALA A 29 -0.29 -8.74 -4.17
C ALA A 29 -0.29 -8.25 -5.63
N VAL A 30 -0.09 -6.94 -5.86
CA VAL A 30 0.06 -6.37 -7.21
C VAL A 30 1.31 -6.91 -7.90
N ALA A 31 2.46 -6.99 -7.20
CA ALA A 31 3.69 -7.52 -7.75
C ALA A 31 3.54 -8.98 -8.22
N ARG A 32 2.93 -9.81 -7.40
CA ARG A 32 2.64 -11.21 -7.72
C ARG A 32 1.70 -11.34 -8.93
N ALA A 33 0.64 -10.50 -8.96
CA ALA A 33 -0.28 -10.47 -10.10
C ALA A 33 0.42 -10.00 -11.38
N TRP A 34 1.30 -9.01 -11.28
CA TRP A 34 2.10 -8.53 -12.41
C TRP A 34 2.98 -9.64 -12.98
N MET A 35 3.78 -10.32 -12.13
CA MET A 35 4.70 -11.37 -12.55
C MET A 35 4.00 -12.59 -13.15
N ARG A 36 2.77 -12.92 -12.71
CA ARG A 36 1.97 -13.98 -13.34
C ARG A 36 1.58 -13.69 -14.79
N GLY A 37 1.67 -12.46 -15.23
CA GLY A 37 1.30 -12.07 -16.59
C GLY A 37 2.32 -12.45 -17.69
N GLY A 38 3.50 -12.99 -17.32
CA GLY A 38 4.49 -13.48 -18.28
C GLY A 38 5.90 -13.57 -17.67
N PRO A 39 6.76 -14.44 -18.22
CA PRO A 39 8.12 -14.66 -17.70
C PRO A 39 9.05 -13.45 -17.84
N GLU A 40 8.74 -12.55 -18.78
CA GLU A 40 9.52 -11.31 -19.00
C GLU A 40 9.19 -10.22 -17.97
N ARG A 41 8.10 -10.39 -17.20
CA ARG A 41 7.65 -9.35 -16.28
C ARG A 41 8.50 -9.30 -15.02
N ARG A 42 9.10 -8.14 -14.79
CA ARG A 42 9.99 -7.88 -13.67
C ARG A 42 9.39 -6.84 -12.75
N VAL A 43 9.67 -7.01 -11.46
CA VAL A 43 9.28 -6.06 -10.42
C VAL A 43 10.52 -5.66 -9.65
N LEU A 44 10.60 -4.38 -9.26
CA LEU A 44 11.59 -3.88 -8.32
C LEU A 44 10.87 -3.01 -7.27
N PHE A 45 11.03 -3.38 -6.02
CA PHE A 45 10.59 -2.54 -4.90
C PHE A 45 11.63 -1.48 -4.56
N VAL A 46 11.14 -0.32 -4.14
CA VAL A 46 11.97 0.75 -3.61
C VAL A 46 11.37 1.22 -2.29
N GLY A 47 12.15 1.16 -1.24
CA GLY A 47 11.74 1.49 0.11
C GLY A 47 12.91 2.04 0.93
N THR A 48 12.84 1.92 2.24
CA THR A 48 13.89 2.35 3.16
C THR A 48 14.52 1.16 3.89
N ALA A 49 15.77 1.32 4.29
CA ALA A 49 16.48 0.27 5.04
C ALA A 49 15.87 -0.04 6.42
N ARG A 50 15.08 0.87 6.99
CA ARG A 50 14.46 0.73 8.31
C ARG A 50 12.97 0.38 8.28
N GLY A 51 12.35 0.38 7.09
CA GLY A 51 10.94 0.04 6.94
C GLY A 51 10.66 -1.46 7.05
N ILE A 52 9.40 -1.80 7.18
CA ILE A 52 8.94 -3.21 7.19
C ILE A 52 9.34 -3.94 5.90
N GLU A 53 9.43 -3.20 4.79
CA GLU A 53 9.81 -3.70 3.47
C GLU A 53 11.19 -4.35 3.48
N ALA A 54 12.15 -3.82 4.25
CA ALA A 54 13.50 -4.39 4.35
C ALA A 54 13.53 -5.79 4.99
N ARG A 55 12.52 -6.13 5.79
CA ARG A 55 12.39 -7.45 6.44
C ARG A 55 11.49 -8.40 5.68
N VAL A 56 10.43 -7.89 5.09
CA VAL A 56 9.39 -8.72 4.45
C VAL A 56 9.77 -9.09 3.02
N LEU A 57 10.20 -8.14 2.19
CA LEU A 57 10.45 -8.41 0.77
C LEU A 57 11.50 -9.49 0.51
N PRO A 58 12.64 -9.55 1.23
CA PRO A 58 13.59 -10.66 1.07
C PRO A 58 12.99 -12.03 1.39
N ARG A 59 12.12 -12.11 2.41
CA ARG A 59 11.41 -13.36 2.77
C ARG A 59 10.40 -13.78 1.71
N GLU A 60 9.82 -12.80 1.01
CA GLU A 60 8.91 -13.02 -0.12
C GLU A 60 9.66 -13.30 -1.44
N GLY A 61 11.01 -13.29 -1.43
CA GLY A 61 11.81 -13.45 -2.64
C GLY A 61 11.66 -12.30 -3.65
N LEU A 62 11.32 -11.10 -3.16
CA LEU A 62 11.08 -9.92 -3.99
C LEU A 62 12.26 -8.94 -3.89
N PRO A 63 12.78 -8.43 -5.03
CA PRO A 63 13.93 -7.54 -5.04
C PRO A 63 13.57 -6.17 -4.45
N LEU A 64 14.47 -5.65 -3.61
CA LEU A 64 14.37 -4.34 -2.96
C LEU A 64 15.65 -3.54 -3.18
N GLU A 65 15.52 -2.31 -3.65
CA GLU A 65 16.53 -1.27 -3.52
C GLU A 65 16.12 -0.25 -2.45
N THR A 66 17.06 0.15 -1.61
CA THR A 66 16.79 1.12 -0.55
C THR A 66 17.24 2.52 -0.94
N ILE A 67 16.44 3.51 -0.54
CA ILE A 67 16.70 4.93 -0.72
C ILE A 67 16.62 5.69 0.60
N SER A 68 17.19 6.88 0.62
CA SER A 68 17.05 7.82 1.72
C SER A 68 15.66 8.44 1.73
N ALA A 69 14.92 8.28 2.83
CA ALA A 69 13.67 8.97 3.07
C ALA A 69 13.35 9.04 4.56
N ALA A 70 12.65 10.11 4.97
CA ALA A 70 12.14 10.27 6.32
C ALA A 70 10.79 10.97 6.31
N GLY A 71 9.97 10.71 7.33
CA GLY A 71 8.72 11.43 7.55
C GLY A 71 9.00 12.88 8.02
N ILE A 72 8.19 13.81 7.53
CA ILE A 72 8.34 15.25 7.82
C ILE A 72 7.37 15.69 8.94
N ILE A 73 6.34 14.92 9.25
CA ILE A 73 5.24 15.31 10.13
C ILE A 73 5.67 15.26 11.61
N GLY A 74 5.28 16.27 12.37
CA GLY A 74 5.43 16.28 13.84
C GLY A 74 6.84 16.60 14.38
N HIS A 75 7.77 17.12 13.55
CA HIS A 75 9.15 17.36 13.96
C HIS A 75 9.50 18.86 14.10
N SER A 76 10.53 19.15 14.90
CA SER A 76 11.13 20.49 15.03
C SER A 76 11.66 21.00 13.68
N ILE A 77 11.93 22.33 13.58
CA ILE A 77 12.44 22.97 12.35
C ILE A 77 13.74 22.30 11.87
N ALA A 78 14.67 21.99 12.77
CA ALA A 78 15.93 21.32 12.44
C ALA A 78 15.68 19.92 11.81
N ARG A 79 14.73 19.13 12.36
CA ARG A 79 14.36 17.84 11.80
C ARG A 79 13.65 17.95 10.45
N LYS A 80 12.86 19.01 10.24
CA LYS A 80 12.24 19.29 8.94
C LYS A 80 13.30 19.57 7.87
N GLY A 81 14.33 20.39 8.20
CA GLY A 81 15.45 20.65 7.31
C GLY A 81 16.22 19.37 6.95
N TRP A 82 16.51 18.53 7.92
CA TRP A 82 17.14 17.24 7.71
C TRP A 82 16.28 16.29 6.83
N ALA A 83 14.97 16.23 7.07
CA ALA A 83 14.05 15.43 6.26
C ALA A 83 13.95 15.94 4.81
N ALA A 84 14.04 17.27 4.59
CA ALA A 84 14.11 17.85 3.26
C ALA A 84 15.41 17.46 2.54
N ALA A 85 16.56 17.50 3.22
CA ALA A 85 17.83 17.04 2.66
C ALA A 85 17.79 15.55 2.28
N LEU A 86 17.20 14.70 3.13
CA LEU A 86 16.98 13.29 2.82
C LEU A 86 16.02 13.10 1.64
N MET A 87 15.00 13.94 1.50
CA MET A 87 14.11 13.93 0.33
C MET A 87 14.88 14.18 -0.96
N VAL A 88 15.71 15.23 -1.01
CA VAL A 88 16.54 15.55 -2.19
C VAL A 88 17.49 14.39 -2.51
N ARG A 89 18.18 13.87 -1.51
CA ARG A 89 19.05 12.69 -1.65
C ARG A 89 18.27 11.48 -2.18
N GLY A 90 17.13 11.17 -1.60
CA GLY A 90 16.29 10.05 -2.02
C GLY A 90 15.76 10.20 -3.46
N ILE A 91 15.48 11.43 -3.91
CA ILE A 91 15.15 11.71 -5.31
C ILE A 91 16.33 11.37 -6.21
N ALA A 92 17.55 11.83 -5.88
CA ALA A 92 18.76 11.56 -6.66
C ALA A 92 19.05 10.04 -6.72
N GLU A 93 19.00 9.35 -5.60
CA GLU A 93 19.14 7.89 -5.52
C GLU A 93 18.06 7.19 -6.39
N SER A 94 16.81 7.65 -6.32
CA SER A 94 15.70 7.11 -7.12
C SER A 94 15.86 7.35 -8.63
N ILE A 95 16.45 8.47 -9.03
CA ILE A 95 16.79 8.73 -10.44
C ILE A 95 17.81 7.70 -10.93
N GLY A 96 18.83 7.39 -10.13
CA GLY A 96 19.81 6.33 -10.42
C GLY A 96 19.15 4.96 -10.58
N VAL A 97 18.24 4.59 -9.66
CA VAL A 97 17.46 3.35 -9.75
C VAL A 97 16.63 3.29 -11.03
N ILE A 98 15.95 4.39 -11.39
CA ILE A 98 15.17 4.45 -12.64
C ILE A 98 16.07 4.27 -13.85
N GLY A 99 17.28 4.86 -13.84
CA GLY A 99 18.25 4.73 -14.93
C GLY A 99 18.71 3.29 -15.16
N ARG A 100 18.97 2.54 -14.07
CA ARG A 100 19.39 1.13 -14.14
C ARG A 100 18.25 0.18 -14.48
N PHE A 101 17.12 0.30 -13.78
CA PHE A 101 15.99 -0.61 -13.94
C PHE A 101 15.12 -0.29 -15.16
N GLN A 102 15.07 0.98 -15.57
CA GLN A 102 14.27 1.50 -16.69
C GLN A 102 12.79 1.05 -16.61
N PRO A 103 12.07 1.38 -15.54
CA PRO A 103 10.69 0.94 -15.38
C PRO A 103 9.79 1.55 -16.47
N HIS A 104 8.85 0.77 -16.97
CA HIS A 104 7.82 1.25 -17.87
C HIS A 104 6.70 1.97 -17.11
N VAL A 105 6.44 1.56 -15.87
CA VAL A 105 5.48 2.19 -14.96
C VAL A 105 6.00 2.18 -13.52
N VAL A 106 5.67 3.23 -12.78
CA VAL A 106 5.97 3.35 -11.35
C VAL A 106 4.67 3.36 -10.56
N LEU A 107 4.53 2.42 -9.64
CA LEU A 107 3.42 2.35 -8.70
C LEU A 107 3.85 2.92 -7.35
N GLY A 108 3.27 4.05 -6.95
CA GLY A 108 3.41 4.61 -5.62
C GLY A 108 2.31 4.07 -4.70
N VAL A 109 2.68 3.42 -3.60
CA VAL A 109 1.71 2.80 -2.69
C VAL A 109 1.51 3.58 -1.39
N GLY A 110 2.08 4.78 -1.32
CA GLY A 110 2.03 5.62 -0.12
C GLY A 110 3.20 5.41 0.84
N GLY A 111 3.13 6.10 1.98
CA GLY A 111 4.24 6.18 2.91
C GLY A 111 5.32 7.18 2.49
N TYR A 112 6.23 7.50 3.41
CA TYR A 112 7.27 8.52 3.17
C TYR A 112 8.31 8.12 2.11
N ALA A 113 8.57 6.81 1.95
CA ALA A 113 9.49 6.30 0.91
C ALA A 113 8.93 6.45 -0.50
N SER A 114 7.62 6.54 -0.66
CA SER A 114 6.97 6.75 -1.96
C SER A 114 7.27 8.13 -2.53
N ALA A 115 7.37 9.17 -1.67
CA ALA A 115 7.51 10.55 -2.12
C ALA A 115 8.74 10.79 -3.02
N PRO A 116 9.99 10.48 -2.60
CA PRO A 116 11.16 10.71 -3.45
C PRO A 116 11.13 9.84 -4.71
N ALA A 117 10.65 8.60 -4.60
CA ALA A 117 10.62 7.68 -5.72
C ALA A 117 9.62 8.08 -6.82
N VAL A 118 8.43 8.54 -6.44
CA VAL A 118 7.40 9.03 -7.37
C VAL A 118 7.81 10.37 -7.97
N THR A 119 8.41 11.27 -7.17
CA THR A 119 8.96 12.53 -7.69
C THR A 119 10.04 12.28 -8.74
N ALA A 120 10.95 11.33 -8.50
CA ALA A 120 11.96 10.94 -9.49
C ALA A 120 11.33 10.36 -10.77
N ALA A 121 10.25 9.58 -10.64
CA ALA A 121 9.51 9.05 -11.78
C ALA A 121 8.90 10.18 -12.63
N TRP A 122 8.31 11.18 -11.98
CA TRP A 122 7.80 12.37 -12.65
C TRP A 122 8.89 13.14 -13.40
N LEU A 123 10.03 13.42 -12.74
CA LEU A 123 11.18 14.07 -13.36
C LEU A 123 11.73 13.29 -14.56
N ARG A 124 11.67 11.97 -14.52
CA ARG A 124 12.12 11.06 -15.59
C ARG A 124 11.01 10.73 -16.58
N ARG A 125 9.87 11.43 -16.52
CA ARG A 125 8.72 11.27 -17.42
C ARG A 125 8.24 9.81 -17.52
N ARG A 126 8.31 9.07 -16.40
CA ARG A 126 7.76 7.71 -16.34
C ARG A 126 6.29 7.76 -15.91
N PRO A 127 5.42 6.97 -16.53
CA PRO A 127 4.02 6.87 -16.11
C PRO A 127 3.92 6.48 -14.64
N ILE A 128 3.09 7.20 -13.89
CA ILE A 128 2.89 7.02 -12.45
C ILE A 128 1.46 6.55 -12.20
N VAL A 129 1.32 5.47 -11.46
CA VAL A 129 0.06 5.06 -10.85
C VAL A 129 0.22 5.18 -9.36
N LEU A 130 -0.76 5.72 -8.66
CA LEU A 130 -0.82 5.68 -7.20
C LEU A 130 -1.85 4.64 -6.77
N MET A 131 -1.60 4.01 -5.64
CA MET A 131 -2.55 3.13 -4.97
C MET A 131 -2.85 3.69 -3.58
N GLU A 132 -4.14 3.90 -3.30
CA GLU A 132 -4.61 4.40 -2.02
C GLU A 132 -5.54 3.39 -1.36
N GLN A 133 -5.17 2.95 -0.17
CA GLN A 133 -5.85 1.91 0.59
C GLN A 133 -6.88 2.46 1.57
N ASN A 134 -6.77 3.74 1.94
CA ASN A 134 -7.58 4.37 2.98
C ASN A 134 -8.69 5.25 2.38
N VAL A 135 -9.77 5.43 3.14
CA VAL A 135 -10.84 6.39 2.79
C VAL A 135 -10.28 7.82 2.79
N VAL A 136 -9.46 8.16 3.78
CA VAL A 136 -8.75 9.44 3.81
C VAL A 136 -7.34 9.20 3.29
N PRO A 137 -7.01 9.67 2.08
CA PRO A 137 -5.70 9.43 1.49
C PRO A 137 -4.57 10.02 2.32
N GLY A 138 -3.48 9.27 2.41
CA GLY A 138 -2.26 9.77 3.04
C GLY A 138 -1.73 11.04 2.36
N MET A 139 -1.06 11.91 3.13
CA MET A 139 -0.53 13.19 2.62
C MET A 139 0.33 13.01 1.37
N THR A 140 1.17 11.99 1.34
CA THR A 140 2.02 11.67 0.17
C THR A 140 1.17 11.45 -1.08
N ASN A 141 0.15 10.60 -1.02
CA ASN A 141 -0.72 10.32 -2.15
C ASN A 141 -1.54 11.55 -2.57
N ARG A 142 -2.05 12.34 -1.61
CA ARG A 142 -2.77 13.59 -1.91
C ARG A 142 -1.90 14.59 -2.68
N LEU A 143 -0.65 14.77 -2.27
CA LEU A 143 0.28 15.69 -2.93
C LEU A 143 0.72 15.20 -4.31
N LEU A 144 0.95 13.89 -4.46
CA LEU A 144 1.47 13.30 -5.69
C LEU A 144 0.40 12.95 -6.71
N ALA A 145 -0.87 12.89 -6.33
CA ALA A 145 -1.99 12.52 -7.21
C ALA A 145 -2.09 13.44 -8.45
N ARG A 146 -1.71 14.72 -8.32
CA ARG A 146 -1.68 15.66 -9.45
C ARG A 146 -0.70 15.26 -10.57
N PHE A 147 0.37 14.56 -10.23
CA PHE A 147 1.39 14.08 -11.17
C PHE A 147 1.12 12.65 -11.66
N ALA A 148 0.20 11.94 -11.02
CA ALA A 148 -0.16 10.58 -11.41
C ALA A 148 -0.97 10.56 -12.71
N PHE A 149 -0.74 9.51 -13.51
CA PHE A 149 -1.60 9.18 -14.65
C PHE A 149 -2.96 8.65 -14.17
N LYS A 150 -2.95 7.75 -13.17
CA LYS A 150 -4.15 7.23 -12.51
C LYS A 150 -3.90 7.00 -11.03
N VAL A 151 -4.98 7.02 -10.25
CA VAL A 151 -5.01 6.69 -8.83
C VAL A 151 -6.00 5.55 -8.62
N ALA A 152 -5.48 4.38 -8.29
CA ALA A 152 -6.26 3.21 -7.92
C ALA A 152 -6.69 3.35 -6.46
N ILE A 153 -7.99 3.38 -6.19
CA ILE A 153 -8.53 3.48 -4.84
C ILE A 153 -9.12 2.14 -4.39
N ALA A 154 -8.92 1.81 -3.13
CA ALA A 154 -9.50 0.62 -2.51
C ALA A 154 -10.93 0.86 -2.01
N LEU A 155 -11.25 2.10 -1.65
CA LEU A 155 -12.52 2.49 -1.04
C LEU A 155 -13.07 3.73 -1.75
N PRO A 156 -14.34 3.72 -2.20
CA PRO A 156 -14.94 4.82 -2.98
C PRO A 156 -14.85 6.19 -2.32
N GLY A 157 -14.92 6.24 -0.97
CA GLY A 157 -14.83 7.50 -0.21
C GLY A 157 -13.51 8.26 -0.41
N ALA A 158 -12.43 7.60 -0.83
CA ALA A 158 -11.16 8.25 -1.14
C ALA A 158 -11.26 9.24 -2.30
N ALA A 159 -12.24 9.04 -3.19
CA ALA A 159 -12.43 9.87 -4.39
C ALA A 159 -12.66 11.34 -4.05
N ALA A 160 -13.33 11.65 -2.94
CA ALA A 160 -13.61 13.02 -2.51
C ALA A 160 -12.35 13.87 -2.24
N HIS A 161 -11.21 13.22 -2.05
CA HIS A 161 -9.95 13.86 -1.67
C HIS A 161 -8.89 13.87 -2.76
N LEU A 162 -9.20 13.37 -3.95
CA LEU A 162 -8.26 13.13 -5.04
C LEU A 162 -8.71 13.84 -6.33
N PRO A 163 -7.80 14.12 -7.27
CA PRO A 163 -8.16 14.80 -8.50
C PRO A 163 -9.19 14.00 -9.32
N PRO A 164 -10.33 14.61 -9.68
CA PRO A 164 -11.33 13.95 -10.52
C PRO A 164 -10.75 13.55 -11.88
N GLY A 165 -11.28 12.51 -12.50
CA GLY A 165 -10.84 12.01 -13.82
C GLY A 165 -9.58 11.13 -13.80
N LYS A 166 -8.85 11.07 -12.69
CA LYS A 166 -7.71 10.15 -12.52
C LYS A 166 -8.03 8.89 -11.72
N ILE A 167 -9.16 8.86 -11.07
CA ILE A 167 -9.55 7.81 -10.12
C ILE A 167 -10.00 6.57 -10.87
N VAL A 168 -9.58 5.42 -10.36
CA VAL A 168 -10.06 4.09 -10.76
C VAL A 168 -10.36 3.32 -9.48
N ASP A 169 -11.60 2.91 -9.30
CA ASP A 169 -11.98 2.02 -8.21
C ASP A 169 -11.54 0.60 -8.56
N THR A 170 -10.60 0.08 -7.80
CA THR A 170 -10.00 -1.25 -8.02
C THR A 170 -10.25 -2.22 -6.87
N GLY A 171 -10.82 -1.74 -5.78
CA GLY A 171 -10.78 -2.47 -4.53
C GLY A 171 -9.36 -2.62 -3.98
N LEU A 172 -9.24 -3.29 -2.84
CA LEU A 172 -7.96 -3.57 -2.19
C LEU A 172 -7.35 -4.86 -2.78
N PRO A 173 -6.13 -4.82 -3.32
CA PRO A 173 -5.43 -6.04 -3.74
C PRO A 173 -5.16 -6.94 -2.54
N LEU A 174 -5.64 -8.17 -2.61
CA LEU A 174 -5.47 -9.16 -1.55
C LEU A 174 -4.43 -10.22 -1.97
N ARG A 175 -3.75 -10.78 -0.98
CA ARG A 175 -2.90 -11.95 -1.19
C ARG A 175 -3.76 -13.15 -1.59
N GLY A 176 -3.24 -14.03 -2.43
CA GLY A 176 -3.96 -15.19 -2.98
C GLY A 176 -4.59 -16.10 -1.91
N GLU A 177 -3.98 -16.17 -0.74
CA GLU A 177 -4.48 -16.91 0.43
C GLU A 177 -5.87 -16.45 0.89
N PHE A 178 -6.24 -15.19 0.61
CA PHE A 178 -7.53 -14.61 0.99
C PHE A 178 -8.54 -14.58 -0.15
N THR A 179 -8.18 -15.04 -1.35
CA THR A 179 -9.04 -14.91 -2.55
C THR A 179 -9.63 -16.23 -3.05
N GLY A 180 -9.37 -17.36 -2.43
CA GLY A 180 -9.70 -18.68 -2.96
C GLY A 180 -10.49 -19.60 -2.05
N GLY A 181 -11.17 -19.09 -1.02
CA GLY A 181 -12.02 -19.94 -0.18
C GLY A 181 -13.31 -20.36 -0.91
N PRO A 182 -13.83 -21.57 -0.65
CA PRO A 182 -15.14 -21.95 -1.15
C PRO A 182 -16.21 -20.97 -0.62
N PRO A 183 -17.32 -20.77 -1.37
CA PRO A 183 -18.46 -20.03 -0.86
C PRO A 183 -18.89 -20.62 0.48
N ARG A 184 -19.07 -19.77 1.48
CA ARG A 184 -19.59 -20.23 2.78
C ARG A 184 -21.06 -20.60 2.61
N GLU A 185 -21.39 -21.85 2.95
CA GLU A 185 -22.75 -22.31 2.95
C GLU A 185 -23.60 -21.58 4.01
N ALA A 186 -24.92 -21.54 3.82
CA ALA A 186 -25.86 -20.89 4.75
C ALA A 186 -25.81 -21.48 6.16
N SER A 187 -25.44 -22.75 6.31
CA SER A 187 -25.18 -23.45 7.59
C SER A 187 -24.12 -22.78 8.49
N PHE A 188 -23.36 -21.82 7.94
CA PHE A 188 -22.41 -21.03 8.74
C PHE A 188 -23.07 -20.31 9.94
N TRP A 189 -24.38 -20.06 9.86
CA TRP A 189 -25.13 -19.36 10.90
C TRP A 189 -25.85 -20.31 11.88
N GLU A 190 -25.72 -21.61 11.70
CA GLU A 190 -26.21 -22.61 12.64
C GLU A 190 -25.22 -22.77 13.78
N GLY A 191 -25.58 -22.28 14.98
CA GLY A 191 -24.76 -22.37 16.18
C GLY A 191 -24.39 -20.99 16.77
N PRO A 192 -23.50 -20.97 17.78
CA PRO A 192 -23.08 -19.71 18.37
C PRO A 192 -22.29 -18.85 17.38
N LEU A 193 -22.64 -17.58 17.31
CA LEU A 193 -21.95 -16.60 16.46
C LEU A 193 -20.47 -16.50 16.85
N ARG A 194 -19.58 -16.75 15.91
CA ARG A 194 -18.13 -16.59 16.11
C ARG A 194 -17.70 -15.19 15.72
N VAL A 195 -17.23 -14.43 16.68
CA VAL A 195 -16.75 -13.03 16.48
C VAL A 195 -15.24 -13.01 16.64
N LEU A 196 -14.53 -12.78 15.54
CA LEU A 196 -13.09 -12.55 15.56
C LEU A 196 -12.82 -11.05 15.75
N VAL A 197 -12.11 -10.71 16.83
CA VAL A 197 -11.68 -9.34 17.12
C VAL A 197 -10.17 -9.26 16.99
N PHE A 198 -9.69 -8.47 16.05
CA PHE A 198 -8.25 -8.32 15.86
C PHE A 198 -7.88 -6.89 15.45
N GLY A 199 -6.71 -6.48 15.85
CA GLY A 199 -6.17 -5.16 15.51
C GLY A 199 -4.93 -5.24 14.64
N GLY A 200 -4.45 -4.07 14.20
CA GLY A 200 -3.22 -3.95 13.42
C GLY A 200 -1.96 -4.18 14.26
N SER A 201 -0.81 -4.22 13.59
CA SER A 201 0.52 -4.48 14.18
C SER A 201 0.99 -3.45 15.23
N GLN A 202 0.33 -2.30 15.31
CA GLN A 202 0.63 -1.23 16.27
C GLN A 202 -0.23 -1.29 17.54
N GLY A 203 -0.99 -2.37 17.71
CA GLY A 203 -1.89 -2.56 18.83
C GLY A 203 -3.34 -2.17 18.48
N ALA A 204 -4.23 -2.56 19.37
CA ALA A 204 -5.67 -2.39 19.21
C ALA A 204 -6.31 -1.89 20.51
N HIS A 205 -5.61 -1.05 21.29
CA HIS A 205 -6.05 -0.62 22.63
C HIS A 205 -7.48 -0.09 22.61
N ALA A 206 -7.79 0.87 21.74
CA ALA A 206 -9.13 1.43 21.62
C ALA A 206 -10.19 0.37 21.22
N LEU A 207 -9.82 -0.61 20.38
CA LEU A 207 -10.71 -1.70 20.01
C LEU A 207 -10.96 -2.66 21.20
N ASN A 208 -9.91 -2.95 21.96
CA ASN A 208 -10.01 -3.80 23.14
C ASN A 208 -10.86 -3.15 24.24
N GLU A 209 -10.69 -1.83 24.47
CA GLU A 209 -11.52 -1.06 25.40
C GLU A 209 -12.97 -1.04 24.94
N ALA A 210 -13.24 -0.70 23.69
CA ALA A 210 -14.59 -0.68 23.14
C ALA A 210 -15.28 -2.07 23.24
N LEU A 211 -14.53 -3.15 23.00
CA LEU A 211 -15.07 -4.51 23.18
C LEU A 211 -15.38 -4.79 24.65
N ALA A 212 -14.48 -4.44 25.57
CA ALA A 212 -14.69 -4.66 27.00
C ALA A 212 -15.92 -3.88 27.51
N GLU A 213 -16.17 -2.68 27.00
CA GLU A 213 -17.36 -1.87 27.30
C GLU A 213 -18.64 -2.42 26.63
N ALA A 214 -18.53 -3.00 25.44
CA ALA A 214 -19.68 -3.53 24.70
C ALA A 214 -20.17 -4.88 25.25
N LEU A 215 -19.29 -5.74 25.75
CA LEU A 215 -19.64 -7.09 26.24
C LEU A 215 -20.76 -7.09 27.30
N PRO A 216 -20.75 -6.23 28.34
CA PRO A 216 -21.83 -6.15 29.29
C PRO A 216 -23.17 -5.71 28.68
N LEU A 217 -23.15 -4.89 27.59
CA LEU A 217 -24.35 -4.39 26.94
C LEU A 217 -25.06 -5.45 26.09
N LEU A 218 -24.36 -6.52 25.72
CA LEU A 218 -24.94 -7.65 24.96
C LEU A 218 -25.85 -8.54 25.80
N GLY A 219 -25.78 -8.47 27.12
CA GLY A 219 -26.64 -9.24 28.02
C GLY A 219 -26.63 -10.74 27.71
N GLU A 220 -27.83 -11.33 27.53
CA GLU A 220 -27.98 -12.75 27.22
C GLU A 220 -27.49 -13.12 25.81
N ASP A 221 -27.46 -12.19 24.88
CA ASP A 221 -26.96 -12.45 23.53
C ASP A 221 -25.45 -12.78 23.51
N ALA A 222 -24.69 -12.29 24.51
CA ALA A 222 -23.27 -12.67 24.66
C ALA A 222 -23.05 -14.16 24.83
N ARG A 223 -24.02 -14.88 25.42
CA ARG A 223 -23.97 -16.36 25.59
C ARG A 223 -24.09 -17.13 24.28
N ARG A 224 -24.65 -16.46 23.26
CA ARG A 224 -24.79 -16.99 21.88
C ARG A 224 -23.59 -16.66 21.00
N MET A 225 -22.60 -15.95 21.54
CA MET A 225 -21.41 -15.48 20.83
C MET A 225 -20.15 -16.13 21.41
N ARG A 226 -19.20 -16.42 20.53
CA ARG A 226 -17.84 -16.84 20.89
C ARG A 226 -16.84 -15.85 20.33
N PHE A 227 -16.23 -15.08 21.21
CA PHE A 227 -15.18 -14.13 20.86
C PHE A 227 -13.82 -14.84 20.79
N VAL A 228 -13.00 -14.48 19.80
CA VAL A 228 -11.67 -15.02 19.54
C VAL A 228 -10.72 -13.87 19.24
#